data_dcd64786601cb6c862e49fb48762e69d
#
_entry.id   dcd64786601cb6c862e49fb48762e69d
#
_cell.length_a   1.000
_cell.length_b   1.000
_cell.length_c   1.000
_cell.angle_alpha   90.00
_cell.angle_beta   90.00
_cell.angle_gamma   90.00
#
_symmetry.space_group_name_H-M   'P 1'
#
loop_
_entity.id
_entity.type
_entity.pdbx_description
1 polymer ?
#
loop_
_entity_poly.entity_id
_entity_poly.type
_entity_poly.pdbx_seq_one_letter_code
_entity_poly.pdbx_strand_id
1 'polypeptide(L)'
;DLALIQTLDFFTPVADDPYDFGQIAAANALSDVYAMGGTPKTALNIVAFPKDMDVEILGEILRGGADKVMEAGAVLAGGHTIQDDTPKYGLSVTGFVDPRKFWKNFGAQTGDKLILTKALGAGIVNTAIKADLVTEGARKAVLASMKKLNRDACEVFKEFEVHARTDVTGFGLGGHATEMAVASDRTVVIDTEKLPVLPDVEEFASMGLIPGGAYRNREFA
;
A
#
# COMPACT_ATOMS: atom_id res chain seq x y z
N ASP A 1 -13.97 17.56 -18.84
CA ASP A 1 -13.12 17.99 -17.74
C ASP A 1 -12.33 16.79 -17.22
N LEU A 2 -11.13 17.00 -16.70
CA LEU A 2 -10.22 15.98 -16.19
C LEU A 2 -9.61 16.49 -14.90
N ALA A 3 -9.66 15.69 -13.83
CA ALA A 3 -8.96 15.95 -12.58
C ALA A 3 -7.63 15.22 -12.54
N LEU A 4 -6.61 15.89 -12.03
CA LEU A 4 -5.28 15.32 -11.79
C LEU A 4 -5.24 14.77 -10.36
N ILE A 5 -4.75 13.53 -10.24
CA ILE A 5 -4.35 12.93 -8.97
C ILE A 5 -2.83 12.96 -8.92
N GLN A 6 -2.28 13.42 -7.81
CA GLN A 6 -0.84 13.41 -7.58
C GLN A 6 -0.55 12.82 -6.20
N THR A 7 0.36 11.86 -6.16
CA THR A 7 0.83 11.25 -4.90
C THR A 7 2.33 11.07 -4.91
N LEU A 8 2.90 10.88 -3.73
CA LEU A 8 4.32 10.64 -3.53
C LEU A 8 4.50 9.74 -2.31
N ASP A 9 5.05 8.55 -2.56
CA ASP A 9 5.38 7.57 -1.53
C ASP A 9 6.76 6.99 -1.74
N PHE A 10 7.56 6.94 -0.69
CA PHE A 10 8.85 6.26 -0.67
C PHE A 10 9.19 5.83 0.76
N PHE A 11 9.89 4.70 0.91
CA PHE A 11 10.23 4.14 2.19
C PHE A 11 11.48 3.24 2.12
N THR A 12 11.95 2.82 3.29
CA THR A 12 13.08 1.89 3.43
C THR A 12 12.68 0.47 3.05
N PRO A 13 13.62 -0.43 2.69
CA PRO A 13 13.31 -1.80 2.29
C PRO A 13 12.42 -2.55 3.28
N VAL A 14 11.41 -3.21 2.75
CA VAL A 14 10.47 -4.10 3.46
C VAL A 14 10.55 -5.54 2.98
N ALA A 15 11.43 -5.83 2.02
CA ALA A 15 11.76 -7.15 1.50
C ALA A 15 13.29 -7.23 1.31
N ASP A 16 13.85 -8.42 1.45
CA ASP A 16 15.29 -8.66 1.31
C ASP A 16 15.71 -8.68 -0.17
N ASP A 17 14.83 -9.20 -1.04
CA ASP A 17 15.06 -9.18 -2.48
C ASP A 17 14.84 -7.75 -3.03
N PRO A 18 15.86 -7.14 -3.68
CA PRO A 18 15.77 -5.77 -4.15
C PRO A 18 14.74 -5.58 -5.27
N TYR A 19 14.55 -6.58 -6.14
CA TYR A 19 13.54 -6.53 -7.18
C TYR A 19 12.12 -6.56 -6.57
N ASP A 20 11.88 -7.43 -5.59
CA ASP A 20 10.62 -7.49 -4.86
C ASP A 20 10.35 -6.18 -4.10
N PHE A 21 11.37 -5.60 -3.47
CA PHE A 21 11.24 -4.29 -2.82
C PHE A 21 10.81 -3.21 -3.83
N GLY A 22 11.44 -3.18 -5.00
CA GLY A 22 11.07 -2.26 -6.10
C GLY A 22 9.61 -2.40 -6.51
N GLN A 23 9.13 -3.64 -6.68
CA GLN A 23 7.73 -3.91 -7.01
C GLN A 23 6.76 -3.46 -5.90
N ILE A 24 7.09 -3.72 -4.63
CA ILE A 24 6.25 -3.36 -3.49
C ILE A 24 6.14 -1.84 -3.37
N ALA A 25 7.27 -1.13 -3.47
CA ALA A 25 7.29 0.32 -3.37
C ALA A 25 6.47 0.99 -4.49
N ALA A 26 6.59 0.48 -5.71
CA ALA A 26 5.79 0.97 -6.83
C ALA A 26 4.30 0.63 -6.68
N ALA A 27 3.95 -0.59 -6.24
CA ALA A 27 2.56 -0.96 -5.99
C ALA A 27 1.90 -0.09 -4.91
N ASN A 28 2.65 0.27 -3.86
CA ASN A 28 2.19 1.17 -2.81
C ASN A 28 1.94 2.59 -3.36
N ALA A 29 2.90 3.19 -4.06
CA ALA A 29 2.75 4.54 -4.59
C ALA A 29 1.63 4.65 -5.66
N LEU A 30 1.36 3.59 -6.41
CA LEU A 30 0.25 3.53 -7.37
C LEU A 30 -1.11 3.38 -6.68
N SER A 31 -1.15 2.91 -5.43
CA SER A 31 -2.37 2.59 -4.70
C SER A 31 -3.27 3.80 -4.47
N ASP A 32 -2.70 4.96 -4.13
CA ASP A 32 -3.47 6.19 -3.89
C ASP A 32 -4.27 6.62 -5.12
N VAL A 33 -3.72 6.44 -6.32
CA VAL A 33 -4.44 6.75 -7.55
C VAL A 33 -5.65 5.81 -7.70
N TYR A 34 -5.47 4.52 -7.41
CA TYR A 34 -6.58 3.57 -7.44
C TYR A 34 -7.58 3.82 -6.31
N ALA A 35 -7.14 4.24 -5.12
CA ALA A 35 -8.01 4.57 -4.01
C ALA A 35 -8.99 5.70 -4.37
N MET A 36 -8.56 6.64 -5.19
CA MET A 36 -9.41 7.73 -5.70
C MET A 36 -10.21 7.36 -6.96
N GLY A 37 -10.18 6.11 -7.44
CA GLY A 37 -10.87 5.69 -8.67
C GLY A 37 -10.18 6.12 -9.95
N GLY A 38 -8.95 6.62 -9.85
CA GLY A 38 -8.17 7.14 -10.96
C GLY A 38 -7.43 6.04 -11.76
N THR A 39 -6.82 6.49 -12.83
CA THR A 39 -5.93 5.68 -13.68
C THR A 39 -4.54 6.30 -13.68
N PRO A 40 -3.50 5.60 -13.19
CA PRO A 40 -2.11 6.07 -13.27
C PRO A 40 -1.69 6.34 -14.72
N LYS A 41 -0.89 7.36 -14.95
CA LYS A 41 -0.41 7.73 -16.28
C LYS A 41 1.10 7.87 -16.35
N THR A 42 1.71 8.57 -15.39
CA THR A 42 3.16 8.71 -15.34
C THR A 42 3.66 8.51 -13.91
N ALA A 43 4.89 8.03 -13.80
CA ALA A 43 5.60 7.90 -12.54
C ALA A 43 7.03 8.46 -12.67
N LEU A 44 7.53 9.03 -11.58
CA LEU A 44 8.91 9.46 -11.40
C LEU A 44 9.53 8.69 -10.25
N ASN A 45 10.71 8.11 -10.44
CA ASN A 45 11.46 7.47 -9.36
C ASN A 45 11.94 8.48 -8.32
N ILE A 46 11.84 8.12 -7.06
CA ILE A 46 12.45 8.81 -5.93
C ILE A 46 13.40 7.82 -5.26
N VAL A 47 14.68 8.14 -5.25
CA VAL A 47 15.74 7.26 -4.78
C VAL A 47 16.63 7.98 -3.78
N ALA A 48 16.85 7.39 -2.63
CA ALA A 48 17.96 7.69 -1.74
C ALA A 48 18.82 6.42 -1.62
N PHE A 49 20.12 6.50 -1.88
CA PHE A 49 20.95 5.29 -1.96
C PHE A 49 22.34 5.50 -1.37
N PRO A 50 22.85 4.54 -0.56
CA PRO A 50 24.16 4.64 0.05
C PRO A 50 25.29 4.58 -0.99
N LYS A 51 26.29 5.44 -0.80
CA LYS A 51 27.44 5.53 -1.71
C LYS A 51 28.21 4.22 -1.83
N ASP A 52 28.32 3.50 -0.71
CA ASP A 52 29.17 2.31 -0.61
C ASP A 52 28.41 0.99 -0.84
N MET A 53 27.11 1.09 -1.18
CA MET A 53 26.28 -0.07 -1.53
C MET A 53 26.41 -0.39 -3.03
N ASP A 54 26.40 -1.68 -3.36
CA ASP A 54 26.50 -2.13 -4.75
C ASP A 54 25.38 -1.54 -5.61
N VAL A 55 25.75 -0.86 -6.69
CA VAL A 55 24.83 -0.22 -7.63
C VAL A 55 23.94 -1.23 -8.37
N GLU A 56 24.32 -2.51 -8.46
CA GLU A 56 23.48 -3.56 -9.03
C GLU A 56 22.22 -3.77 -8.22
N ILE A 57 22.30 -3.60 -6.88
CA ILE A 57 21.10 -3.62 -6.00
C ILE A 57 20.12 -2.52 -6.38
N LEU A 58 20.63 -1.30 -6.64
CA LEU A 58 19.78 -0.21 -7.13
C LEU A 58 19.16 -0.55 -8.49
N GLY A 59 19.94 -1.16 -9.39
CA GLY A 59 19.46 -1.62 -10.69
C GLY A 59 18.26 -2.56 -10.57
N GLU A 60 18.31 -3.53 -9.65
CA GLU A 60 17.22 -4.47 -9.41
C GLU A 60 15.98 -3.79 -8.79
N ILE A 61 16.18 -2.85 -7.85
CA ILE A 61 15.09 -2.05 -7.27
C ILE A 61 14.36 -1.28 -8.39
N LEU A 62 15.11 -0.57 -9.21
CA LEU A 62 14.56 0.23 -10.32
C LEU A 62 13.85 -0.64 -11.35
N ARG A 63 14.39 -1.83 -11.65
CA ARG A 63 13.77 -2.80 -12.56
C ARG A 63 12.43 -3.29 -12.01
N GLY A 64 12.38 -3.68 -10.73
CA GLY A 64 11.13 -4.09 -10.07
C GLY A 64 10.07 -3.00 -10.10
N GLY A 65 10.47 -1.75 -9.82
CA GLY A 65 9.57 -0.59 -9.89
C GLY A 65 9.07 -0.32 -11.31
N ALA A 66 9.96 -0.37 -12.31
CA ALA A 66 9.60 -0.15 -13.71
C ALA A 66 8.59 -1.19 -14.22
N ASP A 67 8.82 -2.48 -13.91
CA ASP A 67 7.93 -3.57 -14.30
C ASP A 67 6.52 -3.37 -13.69
N LYS A 68 6.44 -2.91 -12.46
CA LYS A 68 5.17 -2.63 -11.78
C LYS A 68 4.44 -1.42 -12.37
N VAL A 69 5.17 -0.36 -12.74
CA VAL A 69 4.62 0.80 -13.45
C VAL A 69 4.06 0.40 -14.82
N MET A 70 4.79 -0.45 -15.56
CA MET A 70 4.31 -0.99 -16.84
C MET A 70 3.07 -1.88 -16.65
N GLU A 71 3.04 -2.74 -15.63
CA GLU A 71 1.86 -3.55 -15.28
C GLU A 71 0.63 -2.67 -15.01
N ALA A 72 0.82 -1.50 -14.39
CA ALA A 72 -0.24 -0.53 -14.16
C ALA A 72 -0.70 0.19 -15.43
N GLY A 73 -0.02 0.01 -16.56
CA GLY A 73 -0.29 0.72 -17.82
C GLY A 73 0.16 2.18 -17.79
N ALA A 74 1.08 2.53 -16.90
CA ALA A 74 1.67 3.86 -16.78
C ALA A 74 3.08 3.92 -17.40
N VAL A 75 3.59 5.13 -17.59
CA VAL A 75 4.92 5.39 -18.13
C VAL A 75 5.85 5.85 -17.01
N LEU A 76 7.01 5.20 -16.88
CA LEU A 76 8.10 5.70 -16.05
C LEU A 76 8.82 6.83 -16.81
N ALA A 77 8.66 8.07 -16.34
CA ALA A 77 9.09 9.28 -17.08
C ALA A 77 10.43 9.85 -16.60
N GLY A 78 11.09 9.19 -15.66
CA GLY A 78 12.36 9.62 -15.10
C GLY A 78 12.39 9.52 -13.57
N GLY A 79 13.07 10.45 -12.94
CA GLY A 79 13.17 10.50 -11.47
C GLY A 79 14.41 11.23 -10.99
N HIS A 80 14.70 11.12 -9.69
CA HIS A 80 15.86 11.72 -9.06
C HIS A 80 16.48 10.79 -8.03
N THR A 81 17.81 10.79 -7.95
CA THR A 81 18.57 10.01 -6.98
C THR A 81 19.43 10.94 -6.13
N ILE A 82 19.40 10.75 -4.82
CA ILE A 82 20.28 11.41 -3.87
C ILE A 82 21.11 10.38 -3.11
N GLN A 83 22.22 10.82 -2.53
CA GLN A 83 22.99 10.00 -1.60
C GLN A 83 22.37 10.10 -0.20
N ASP A 84 22.25 8.97 0.49
CA ASP A 84 21.74 8.86 1.88
C ASP A 84 22.36 7.61 2.50
N ASP A 85 22.48 7.55 3.82
CA ASP A 85 23.07 6.40 4.53
C ASP A 85 22.12 5.17 4.54
N THR A 86 20.83 5.37 4.26
CA THR A 86 19.84 4.31 4.25
C THR A 86 19.11 4.28 2.91
N PRO A 87 19.06 3.14 2.21
CA PRO A 87 18.36 3.05 0.94
C PRO A 87 16.86 3.32 1.13
N LYS A 88 16.31 4.14 0.26
CA LYS A 88 14.87 4.43 0.17
C LYS A 88 14.48 4.47 -1.30
N TYR A 89 13.33 3.92 -1.60
CA TYR A 89 12.78 3.93 -2.95
C TYR A 89 11.27 4.12 -2.92
N GLY A 90 10.77 4.76 -3.93
CA GLY A 90 9.36 4.94 -4.22
C GLY A 90 9.13 5.79 -5.44
N LEU A 91 7.91 6.24 -5.59
CA LEU A 91 7.49 6.98 -6.78
C LEU A 91 6.72 8.24 -6.42
N SER A 92 6.84 9.27 -7.27
CA SER A 92 5.79 10.27 -7.45
C SER A 92 4.93 9.86 -8.64
N VAL A 93 3.63 9.67 -8.41
CA VAL A 93 2.70 9.17 -9.43
C VAL A 93 1.69 10.24 -9.79
N THR A 94 1.47 10.40 -11.10
CA THR A 94 0.40 11.23 -11.64
C THR A 94 -0.64 10.34 -12.31
N GLY A 95 -1.89 10.52 -11.93
CA GLY A 95 -3.04 9.85 -12.52
C GLY A 95 -4.17 10.81 -12.87
N PHE A 96 -5.18 10.31 -13.55
CA PHE A 96 -6.35 11.09 -13.94
C PHE A 96 -7.66 10.38 -13.55
N VAL A 97 -8.68 11.21 -13.27
CA VAL A 97 -10.03 10.76 -12.97
C VAL A 97 -11.05 11.78 -13.49
N ASP A 98 -12.28 11.36 -13.76
CA ASP A 98 -13.39 12.30 -13.97
C ASP A 98 -13.66 13.06 -12.66
N PRO A 99 -13.63 14.39 -12.66
CA PRO A 99 -13.83 15.18 -11.43
C PRO A 99 -15.18 14.99 -10.76
N ARG A 100 -16.15 14.35 -11.44
CA ARG A 100 -17.46 14.02 -10.91
C ARG A 100 -17.53 12.61 -10.32
N LYS A 101 -16.47 11.79 -10.48
CA LYS A 101 -16.47 10.36 -10.15
C LYS A 101 -15.31 9.93 -9.24
N PHE A 102 -14.52 10.87 -8.73
CA PHE A 102 -13.45 10.49 -7.83
C PHE A 102 -14.00 10.10 -6.46
N TRP A 103 -13.40 9.11 -5.86
CA TRP A 103 -13.75 8.66 -4.51
C TRP A 103 -12.98 9.44 -3.46
N LYS A 104 -13.63 9.59 -2.30
CA LYS A 104 -13.10 10.30 -1.14
C LYS A 104 -13.03 9.33 0.04
N ASN A 105 -12.21 9.64 1.03
CA ASN A 105 -12.17 8.89 2.28
C ASN A 105 -13.28 9.28 3.27
N PHE A 106 -14.26 10.06 2.82
CA PHE A 106 -15.44 10.47 3.58
C PHE A 106 -16.69 10.42 2.72
N GLY A 107 -17.87 10.47 3.38
CA GLY A 107 -19.16 10.38 2.73
C GLY A 107 -19.86 9.05 2.93
N ALA A 108 -19.30 8.16 3.79
CA ALA A 108 -19.95 6.91 4.17
C ALA A 108 -21.34 7.14 4.76
N GLN A 109 -22.28 6.27 4.45
CA GLN A 109 -23.69 6.37 4.84
C GLN A 109 -24.09 5.25 5.78
N THR A 110 -25.12 5.51 6.59
CA THR A 110 -25.71 4.46 7.44
C THR A 110 -26.26 3.32 6.59
N GLY A 111 -25.86 2.10 6.88
CA GLY A 111 -26.23 0.90 6.13
C GLY A 111 -25.22 0.45 5.08
N ASP A 112 -24.18 1.24 4.81
CA ASP A 112 -23.09 0.84 3.93
C ASP A 112 -22.39 -0.43 4.43
N LYS A 113 -21.85 -1.21 3.49
CA LYS A 113 -21.02 -2.37 3.80
C LYS A 113 -19.57 -2.03 3.57
N LEU A 114 -18.73 -2.31 4.58
CA LEU A 114 -17.28 -2.26 4.42
C LEU A 114 -16.79 -3.50 3.69
N ILE A 115 -16.02 -3.28 2.64
CA ILE A 115 -15.41 -4.35 1.84
C ILE A 115 -13.91 -4.19 1.88
N LEU A 116 -13.22 -5.19 2.44
CA LEU A 116 -11.76 -5.27 2.46
C LEU A 116 -11.29 -6.15 1.30
N THR A 117 -10.45 -5.61 0.42
CA THR A 117 -10.04 -6.28 -0.83
C THR A 117 -8.75 -7.09 -0.74
N LYS A 118 -8.01 -6.97 0.36
CA LYS A 118 -6.81 -7.77 0.66
C LYS A 118 -6.82 -8.20 2.12
N ALA A 119 -6.22 -9.34 2.40
CA ALA A 119 -6.03 -9.82 3.77
C ALA A 119 -5.11 -8.90 4.58
N LEU A 120 -5.39 -8.79 5.87
CA LEU A 120 -4.61 -8.01 6.84
C LEU A 120 -3.42 -8.81 7.39
N GLY A 121 -2.50 -8.12 8.06
CA GLY A 121 -1.43 -8.74 8.82
C GLY A 121 -0.04 -8.58 8.19
N ALA A 122 0.12 -7.83 7.10
CA ALA A 122 1.43 -7.65 6.45
C ALA A 122 2.50 -7.13 7.43
N GLY A 123 2.18 -6.21 8.34
CA GLY A 123 3.11 -5.72 9.34
C GLY A 123 3.55 -6.80 10.34
N ILE A 124 2.66 -7.69 10.73
CA ILE A 124 2.95 -8.82 11.63
C ILE A 124 3.85 -9.83 10.93
N VAL A 125 3.50 -10.24 9.70
CA VAL A 125 4.32 -11.17 8.91
C VAL A 125 5.70 -10.59 8.63
N ASN A 126 5.81 -9.29 8.31
CA ASN A 126 7.11 -8.63 8.13
C ASN A 126 7.92 -8.57 9.42
N THR A 127 7.29 -8.50 10.58
CA THR A 127 7.97 -8.61 11.89
C THR A 127 8.48 -10.04 12.11
N ALA A 128 7.69 -11.05 11.76
CA ALA A 128 8.13 -12.45 11.80
C ALA A 128 9.29 -12.74 10.84
N ILE A 129 9.30 -12.13 9.63
CA ILE A 129 10.43 -12.20 8.70
C ILE A 129 11.69 -11.65 9.35
N LYS A 130 11.65 -10.46 9.96
CA LYS A 130 12.80 -9.85 10.63
C LYS A 130 13.30 -10.64 11.83
N ALA A 131 12.43 -11.42 12.47
CA ALA A 131 12.77 -12.31 13.58
C ALA A 131 13.23 -13.70 13.13
N ASP A 132 13.25 -13.99 11.82
CA ASP A 132 13.54 -15.32 11.23
C ASP A 132 12.61 -16.43 11.74
N LEU A 133 11.34 -16.08 12.01
CA LEU A 133 10.30 -16.97 12.52
C LEU A 133 9.17 -17.21 11.51
N VAL A 134 9.26 -16.63 10.32
CA VAL A 134 8.21 -16.71 9.30
C VAL A 134 8.19 -18.07 8.61
N THR A 135 6.99 -18.60 8.37
CA THR A 135 6.83 -19.77 7.49
C THR A 135 6.97 -19.38 6.03
N GLU A 136 7.38 -20.33 5.18
CA GLU A 136 7.48 -20.10 3.73
C GLU A 136 6.12 -19.74 3.11
N GLY A 137 5.02 -20.30 3.64
CA GLY A 137 3.66 -19.98 3.21
C GLY A 137 3.29 -18.54 3.49
N ALA A 138 3.51 -18.07 4.72
CA ALA A 138 3.25 -16.68 5.11
C ALA A 138 4.16 -15.69 4.36
N ARG A 139 5.44 -16.03 4.17
CA ARG A 139 6.37 -15.20 3.38
C ARG A 139 5.89 -15.01 1.95
N LYS A 140 5.53 -16.08 1.25
CA LYS A 140 4.99 -16.00 -0.12
C LYS A 140 3.69 -15.21 -0.19
N ALA A 141 2.79 -15.43 0.75
CA ALA A 141 1.49 -14.77 0.78
C ALA A 141 1.62 -13.24 0.99
N VAL A 142 2.46 -12.80 1.92
CA VAL A 142 2.66 -11.37 2.19
C VAL A 142 3.33 -10.67 1.01
N LEU A 143 4.37 -11.25 0.41
CA LEU A 143 5.03 -10.69 -0.77
C LEU A 143 4.07 -10.58 -1.95
N ALA A 144 3.29 -11.63 -2.22
CA ALA A 144 2.28 -11.61 -3.28
C ALA A 144 1.22 -10.52 -3.03
N SER A 145 0.74 -10.37 -1.80
CA SER A 145 -0.24 -9.35 -1.42
C SER A 145 0.32 -7.93 -1.59
N MET A 146 1.55 -7.67 -1.13
CA MET A 146 2.18 -6.34 -1.23
C MET A 146 2.49 -5.96 -2.67
N LYS A 147 2.89 -6.91 -3.53
CA LYS A 147 3.17 -6.67 -4.95
C LYS A 147 1.92 -6.53 -5.81
N LYS A 148 0.76 -7.02 -5.36
CA LYS A 148 -0.47 -6.97 -6.13
C LYS A 148 -1.01 -5.55 -6.22
N LEU A 149 -1.22 -5.05 -7.45
CA LEU A 149 -1.87 -3.75 -7.68
C LEU A 149 -3.33 -3.77 -7.18
N ASN A 150 -3.79 -2.63 -6.66
CA ASN A 150 -5.19 -2.42 -6.28
C ASN A 150 -6.08 -2.06 -7.48
N ARG A 151 -5.55 -2.19 -8.71
CA ARG A 151 -6.23 -1.90 -9.98
C ARG A 151 -7.51 -2.70 -10.15
N ASP A 152 -7.45 -4.03 -9.99
CA ASP A 152 -8.59 -4.90 -10.25
C ASP A 152 -9.77 -4.56 -9.32
N ALA A 153 -9.50 -4.32 -8.04
CA ALA A 153 -10.50 -3.85 -7.10
C ALA A 153 -11.05 -2.47 -7.49
N CYS A 154 -10.19 -1.56 -7.96
CA CYS A 154 -10.60 -0.26 -8.45
C CYS A 154 -11.57 -0.39 -9.64
N GLU A 155 -11.25 -1.22 -10.63
CA GLU A 155 -12.11 -1.40 -11.81
C GLU A 155 -13.47 -2.01 -11.44
N VAL A 156 -13.49 -3.03 -10.58
CA VAL A 156 -14.75 -3.64 -10.11
C VAL A 156 -15.62 -2.61 -9.38
N PHE A 157 -15.02 -1.80 -8.49
CA PHE A 157 -15.81 -0.82 -7.74
C PHE A 157 -16.41 0.30 -8.60
N LYS A 158 -15.92 0.55 -9.80
CA LYS A 158 -16.52 1.51 -10.75
C LYS A 158 -17.93 1.09 -11.22
N GLU A 159 -18.29 -0.18 -11.05
CA GLU A 159 -19.60 -0.73 -11.38
C GLU A 159 -20.64 -0.53 -10.25
N PHE A 160 -20.22 -0.02 -9.09
CA PHE A 160 -21.06 0.14 -7.92
C PHE A 160 -21.10 1.59 -7.46
N GLU A 161 -22.13 1.91 -6.66
CA GLU A 161 -22.17 3.18 -5.92
C GLU A 161 -21.26 3.06 -4.70
N VAL A 162 -20.15 3.82 -4.71
CA VAL A 162 -19.14 3.85 -3.64
C VAL A 162 -19.21 5.20 -2.94
N HIS A 163 -19.63 5.23 -1.69
CA HIS A 163 -19.79 6.47 -0.93
C HIS A 163 -18.49 6.96 -0.31
N ALA A 164 -17.64 6.05 0.17
CA ALA A 164 -16.32 6.37 0.72
C ALA A 164 -15.30 5.26 0.40
N ARG A 165 -14.05 5.63 0.23
CA ARG A 165 -12.96 4.69 -0.03
C ARG A 165 -11.62 5.23 0.48
N THR A 166 -10.78 4.33 0.96
CA THR A 166 -9.37 4.57 1.24
C THR A 166 -8.58 3.30 0.95
N ASP A 167 -7.28 3.38 0.81
CA ASP A 167 -6.42 2.20 0.94
C ASP A 167 -5.97 2.03 2.40
N VAL A 168 -5.52 0.84 2.75
CA VAL A 168 -5.05 0.53 4.11
C VAL A 168 -3.55 0.34 4.06
N THR A 169 -2.81 1.25 4.68
CA THR A 169 -1.35 1.29 4.71
C THR A 169 -0.81 1.21 6.15
N GLY A 170 0.24 1.96 6.47
CA GLY A 170 0.95 1.92 7.73
C GLY A 170 0.11 2.23 8.98
N PHE A 171 -1.00 2.96 8.87
CA PHE A 171 -1.93 3.21 9.99
C PHE A 171 -2.84 2.02 10.32
N GLY A 172 -2.85 1.00 9.47
CA GLY A 172 -3.68 -0.19 9.64
C GLY A 172 -5.17 0.07 9.49
N LEU A 173 -5.97 -1.00 9.57
CA LEU A 173 -7.42 -0.90 9.39
C LEU A 173 -8.08 0.03 10.42
N GLY A 174 -7.65 -0.04 11.69
CA GLY A 174 -8.21 0.80 12.77
C GLY A 174 -8.04 2.28 12.49
N GLY A 175 -6.82 2.73 12.14
CA GLY A 175 -6.54 4.12 11.83
C GLY A 175 -7.34 4.64 10.64
N HIS A 176 -7.28 3.95 9.49
CA HIS A 176 -8.00 4.37 8.28
C HIS A 176 -9.53 4.29 8.42
N ALA A 177 -10.06 3.30 9.15
CA ALA A 177 -11.48 3.22 9.43
C ALA A 177 -11.94 4.35 10.37
N THR A 178 -11.12 4.73 11.34
CA THR A 178 -11.38 5.88 12.23
C THR A 178 -11.40 7.19 11.44
N GLU A 179 -10.41 7.42 10.58
CA GLU A 179 -10.40 8.61 9.70
C GLU A 179 -11.67 8.69 8.85
N MET A 180 -12.06 7.58 8.21
CA MET A 180 -13.28 7.52 7.40
C MET A 180 -14.54 7.75 8.24
N ALA A 181 -14.62 7.16 9.42
CA ALA A 181 -15.75 7.30 10.35
C ALA A 181 -15.93 8.75 10.81
N VAL A 182 -14.85 9.36 11.28
CA VAL A 182 -14.84 10.76 11.76
C VAL A 182 -15.18 11.73 10.63
N ALA A 183 -14.52 11.59 9.48
CA ALA A 183 -14.74 12.45 8.33
C ALA A 183 -16.14 12.30 7.69
N SER A 184 -16.82 11.18 7.94
CA SER A 184 -18.19 10.92 7.48
C SER A 184 -19.26 11.22 8.54
N ASP A 185 -18.87 11.54 9.76
CA ASP A 185 -19.78 11.67 10.93
C ASP A 185 -20.63 10.37 11.09
N ARG A 186 -19.95 9.24 11.14
CA ARG A 186 -20.57 7.90 11.22
C ARG A 186 -19.79 7.00 12.17
N THR A 187 -20.47 5.98 12.64
CA THR A 187 -19.84 4.88 13.40
C THR A 187 -19.59 3.71 12.47
N VAL A 188 -18.35 3.23 12.42
CA VAL A 188 -17.94 2.01 11.73
C VAL A 188 -17.96 0.85 12.72
N VAL A 189 -18.67 -0.22 12.37
CA VAL A 189 -18.70 -1.47 13.15
C VAL A 189 -17.93 -2.55 12.39
N ILE A 190 -16.87 -3.06 13.00
CA ILE A 190 -16.01 -4.10 12.42
C ILE A 190 -16.24 -5.41 13.18
N ASP A 191 -16.70 -6.43 12.47
CA ASP A 191 -16.78 -7.79 12.97
C ASP A 191 -15.40 -8.47 12.79
N THR A 192 -14.65 -8.57 13.88
CA THR A 192 -13.27 -9.07 13.84
C THR A 192 -13.16 -10.54 13.43
N GLU A 193 -14.22 -11.36 13.67
CA GLU A 193 -14.23 -12.76 13.26
C GLU A 193 -14.32 -12.94 11.74
N LYS A 194 -14.74 -11.90 11.02
CA LYS A 194 -14.87 -11.90 9.55
C LYS A 194 -13.72 -11.25 8.82
N LEU A 195 -12.72 -10.74 9.53
CA LEU A 195 -11.57 -10.11 8.89
C LEU A 195 -10.69 -11.17 8.21
N PRO A 196 -10.44 -11.05 6.90
CA PRO A 196 -9.45 -11.90 6.25
C PRO A 196 -8.06 -11.51 6.73
N VAL A 197 -7.29 -12.49 7.18
CA VAL A 197 -5.90 -12.34 7.61
C VAL A 197 -4.98 -13.21 6.76
N LEU A 198 -3.73 -12.78 6.62
CA LEU A 198 -2.68 -13.58 5.97
C LEU A 198 -2.40 -14.84 6.81
N PRO A 199 -1.81 -15.90 6.20
CA PRO A 199 -1.43 -17.11 6.94
C PRO A 199 -0.56 -16.80 8.17
N ASP A 200 -0.79 -17.53 9.24
CA ASP A 200 -0.04 -17.55 10.51
C ASP A 200 -0.04 -16.22 11.30
N VAL A 201 -0.81 -15.21 10.85
CA VAL A 201 -0.87 -13.89 11.50
C VAL A 201 -1.31 -13.99 12.97
N GLU A 202 -2.31 -14.81 13.29
CA GLU A 202 -2.80 -14.97 14.66
C GLU A 202 -1.75 -15.63 15.55
N GLU A 203 -1.04 -16.63 15.04
CA GLU A 203 0.06 -17.28 15.73
C GLU A 203 1.20 -16.30 16.00
N PHE A 204 1.66 -15.58 14.98
CA PHE A 204 2.72 -14.57 15.14
C PHE A 204 2.31 -13.46 16.11
N ALA A 205 1.06 -13.03 16.08
CA ALA A 205 0.54 -12.04 17.02
C ALA A 205 0.55 -12.59 18.47
N SER A 206 0.17 -13.85 18.68
CA SER A 206 0.21 -14.51 19.99
C SER A 206 1.64 -14.64 20.55
N MET A 207 2.63 -14.76 19.67
CA MET A 207 4.06 -14.76 20.01
C MET A 207 4.61 -13.33 20.32
N GLY A 208 3.78 -12.29 20.18
CA GLY A 208 4.19 -10.90 20.41
C GLY A 208 4.92 -10.25 19.23
N LEU A 209 4.88 -10.84 18.04
CA LEU A 209 5.50 -10.30 16.83
C LEU A 209 4.66 -9.14 16.24
N ILE A 210 4.40 -8.14 17.06
CA ILE A 210 3.59 -6.96 16.71
C ILE A 210 4.52 -5.83 16.26
N PRO A 211 4.30 -5.22 15.09
CA PRO A 211 5.12 -4.10 14.64
C PRO A 211 4.94 -2.89 15.57
N GLY A 212 6.04 -2.18 15.87
CA GLY A 212 5.99 -0.98 16.73
C GLY A 212 5.02 0.11 16.25
N GLY A 213 4.72 0.16 14.94
CA GLY A 213 3.69 1.03 14.36
C GLY A 213 2.29 0.73 14.87
N ALA A 214 1.96 -0.54 15.15
CA ALA A 214 0.63 -0.93 15.63
C ALA A 214 0.31 -0.34 17.02
N TYR A 215 1.31 -0.24 17.89
CA TYR A 215 1.13 0.39 19.21
C TYR A 215 0.84 1.88 19.08
N ARG A 216 1.58 2.59 18.22
CA ARG A 216 1.32 4.03 17.95
C ARG A 216 -0.03 4.25 17.28
N ASN A 217 -0.41 3.38 16.35
CA ASN A 217 -1.72 3.45 15.69
C ASN A 217 -2.89 3.28 16.68
N ARG A 218 -2.71 2.43 17.71
CA ARG A 218 -3.72 2.26 18.77
C ARG A 218 -3.89 3.50 19.63
N GLU A 219 -2.84 4.29 19.82
CA GLU A 219 -2.92 5.55 20.57
C GLU A 219 -3.59 6.67 19.75
N PHE A 220 -3.57 6.54 18.42
CA PHE A 220 -4.18 7.49 17.50
C PHE A 220 -5.67 7.22 17.24
N ALA A 221 -6.08 5.95 17.16
CA ALA A 221 -7.46 5.53 16.87
C ALA A 221 -8.32 5.49 18.13
#